data_2fd677cf2673c3c5c3058ab0a864d33a
#
_entry.id   2fd677cf2673c3c5c3058ab0a864d33a
#
_cell.length_a   1.000
_cell.length_b   1.000
_cell.length_c   1.000
_cell.angle_alpha   90.00
_cell.angle_beta   90.00
_cell.angle_gamma   90.00
#
_symmetry.space_group_name_H-M   'P 1'
#
loop_
_entity.id
_entity.type
_entity.pdbx_description
1 polymer ?
#
loop_
_entity_poly.entity_id
_entity_poly.type
_entity_poly.pdbx_seq_one_letter_code
_entity_poly.pdbx_strand_id
1 'polypeptide(L)'
;MRIISAIVFLLAAAGPAFPHAHLDRAAPAVGSTVTPAPKEVVLWFTNQLEPAFSSIEVRDEKGASVQAGKAVVDRGGRTRMSVPLKALPPGTYKVMWRVLSVGTHRTQGDFTFRVGP
;
A
#
# COMPACT_ATOMS: atom_id res chain seq x y z
N MET A 1 4.38 31.26 -51.95
CA MET A 1 4.26 31.61 -50.54
C MET A 1 3.81 30.42 -49.75
N ARG A 2 4.61 29.93 -48.88
CA ARG A 2 4.31 28.70 -48.10
C ARG A 2 4.02 29.09 -46.70
N ILE A 3 2.86 28.69 -46.25
CA ILE A 3 2.50 28.79 -44.83
C ILE A 3 3.02 27.52 -44.16
N ILE A 4 4.01 27.69 -43.33
CA ILE A 4 4.46 26.61 -42.47
C ILE A 4 3.55 26.62 -41.26
N SER A 5 2.60 25.74 -41.25
CA SER A 5 1.84 25.46 -40.04
C SER A 5 2.78 24.75 -39.07
N ALA A 6 3.31 25.49 -38.12
CA ALA A 6 3.94 24.89 -36.98
C ALA A 6 2.83 24.17 -36.19
N ILE A 7 2.75 22.88 -36.33
CA ILE A 7 1.93 22.06 -35.43
C ILE A 7 2.65 22.06 -34.10
N VAL A 8 2.24 22.96 -33.24
CA VAL A 8 2.66 22.92 -31.85
C VAL A 8 1.92 21.74 -31.24
N PHE A 9 2.60 20.60 -31.14
CA PHE A 9 2.16 19.56 -30.25
C PHE A 9 2.30 20.08 -28.83
N LEU A 10 1.23 20.62 -28.32
CA LEU A 10 1.10 20.80 -26.90
C LEU A 10 0.98 19.42 -26.29
N LEU A 11 2.09 18.81 -25.97
CA LEU A 11 2.11 17.73 -25.00
C LEU A 11 1.67 18.36 -23.69
N ALA A 12 0.37 18.33 -23.44
CA ALA A 12 -0.10 18.51 -22.10
C ALA A 12 0.57 17.42 -21.29
N ALA A 13 1.62 17.77 -20.55
CA ALA A 13 2.11 16.95 -19.48
C ALA A 13 1.00 16.92 -18.44
N ALA A 14 -0.03 16.13 -18.71
CA ALA A 14 -0.92 15.69 -17.67
C ALA A 14 -0.03 14.97 -16.68
N GLY A 15 0.09 15.47 -15.44
CA GLY A 15 0.71 14.72 -14.38
C GLY A 15 0.14 13.30 -14.38
N PRO A 16 0.88 12.29 -13.94
CA PRO A 16 0.42 10.92 -13.99
C PRO A 16 -0.92 10.83 -13.26
N ALA A 17 -1.99 10.65 -14.00
CA ALA A 17 -3.25 10.25 -13.45
C ALA A 17 -3.08 8.78 -13.05
N PHE A 18 -2.98 8.51 -11.75
CA PHE A 18 -2.99 7.16 -11.23
C PHE A 18 -4.44 6.75 -10.99
N PRO A 19 -5.10 6.04 -11.94
CA PRO A 19 -6.46 5.54 -11.72
C PRO A 19 -6.47 4.42 -10.67
N HIS A 20 -5.29 3.88 -10.33
CA HIS A 20 -5.10 2.82 -9.35
C HIS A 20 -4.35 3.33 -8.13
N ALA A 21 -4.76 2.89 -6.96
CA ALA A 21 -4.01 3.15 -5.75
C ALA A 21 -2.71 2.35 -5.76
N HIS A 22 -1.58 3.04 -5.65
CA HIS A 22 -0.26 2.42 -5.51
C HIS A 22 0.23 2.56 -4.08
N LEU A 23 0.96 1.56 -3.61
CA LEU A 23 1.63 1.64 -2.32
C LEU A 23 2.75 2.69 -2.42
N ASP A 24 2.61 3.76 -1.65
CA ASP A 24 3.54 4.87 -1.61
C ASP A 24 4.58 4.68 -0.52
N ARG A 25 4.15 4.20 0.65
CA ARG A 25 4.99 4.01 1.82
C ARG A 25 4.42 2.91 2.70
N ALA A 26 5.31 2.20 3.40
CA ALA A 26 4.95 1.18 4.38
C ALA A 26 5.76 1.33 5.66
N ALA A 27 5.14 0.96 6.78
CA ALA A 27 5.83 0.80 8.06
C ALA A 27 5.35 -0.50 8.71
N PRO A 28 6.22 -1.48 8.91
CA PRO A 28 7.65 -1.51 8.57
C PRO A 28 7.90 -1.33 7.07
N ALA A 29 9.01 -0.70 6.72
CA ALA A 29 9.35 -0.45 5.32
C ALA A 29 9.57 -1.77 4.56
N VAL A 30 9.27 -1.76 3.27
CA VAL A 30 9.46 -2.90 2.37
C VAL A 30 10.90 -3.42 2.47
N GLY A 31 11.05 -4.71 2.77
CA GLY A 31 12.35 -5.37 2.86
C GLY A 31 13.19 -5.00 4.08
N SER A 32 12.63 -4.26 5.04
CA SER A 32 13.38 -3.81 6.23
C SER A 32 13.47 -4.89 7.30
N THR A 33 14.48 -4.74 8.16
CA THR A 33 14.58 -5.46 9.43
C THR A 33 14.35 -4.48 10.56
N VAL A 34 13.46 -4.81 11.48
CA VAL A 34 13.07 -3.93 12.59
C VAL A 34 13.23 -4.65 13.93
N THR A 35 13.61 -3.89 14.94
CA THR A 35 13.69 -4.31 16.33
C THR A 35 13.37 -3.07 17.18
N PRO A 36 12.42 -3.15 18.11
CA PRO A 36 11.57 -4.27 18.49
C PRO A 36 10.50 -4.60 17.42
N ALA A 37 9.78 -5.70 17.63
CA ALA A 37 8.68 -6.09 16.76
C ALA A 37 7.62 -4.98 16.67
N PRO A 38 7.10 -4.69 15.48
CA PRO A 38 6.05 -3.70 15.31
C PRO A 38 4.72 -4.20 15.90
N LYS A 39 3.89 -3.28 16.34
CA LYS A 39 2.54 -3.57 16.86
C LYS A 39 1.48 -3.48 15.78
N GLU A 40 1.81 -2.89 14.66
CA GLU A 40 0.92 -2.74 13.50
C GLU A 40 1.71 -2.66 12.20
N VAL A 41 1.04 -2.92 11.12
CA VAL A 41 1.50 -2.57 9.77
C VAL A 41 0.68 -1.37 9.32
N VAL A 42 1.35 -0.36 8.79
CA VAL A 42 0.73 0.82 8.22
C VAL A 42 1.13 0.95 6.77
N LEU A 43 0.15 1.16 5.91
CA LEU A 43 0.35 1.33 4.47
C LEU A 43 -0.24 2.67 4.04
N TRP A 44 0.52 3.43 3.26
CA TRP A 44 0.08 4.67 2.64
C TRP A 44 -0.02 4.49 1.14
N PHE A 45 -1.16 4.85 0.58
CA PHE A 45 -1.45 4.72 -0.84
C PHE A 45 -1.57 6.08 -1.51
N THR A 46 -1.42 6.09 -2.82
CA THR A 46 -1.50 7.31 -3.63
C THR A 46 -2.91 7.84 -3.82
N ASN A 47 -3.92 6.98 -3.65
CA ASN A 47 -5.33 7.32 -3.88
C ASN A 47 -6.18 6.96 -2.67
N GLN A 48 -7.34 7.57 -2.58
CA GLN A 48 -8.34 7.24 -1.57
C GLN A 48 -8.85 5.82 -1.75
N LEU A 49 -9.03 5.13 -0.65
CA LEU A 49 -9.44 3.73 -0.60
C LEU A 49 -10.90 3.60 -0.17
N GLU A 50 -11.55 2.55 -0.67
CA GLU A 50 -12.86 2.10 -0.20
C GLU A 50 -12.65 1.16 0.99
N PRO A 51 -13.02 1.57 2.22
CA PRO A 51 -12.73 0.77 3.43
C PRO A 51 -13.34 -0.63 3.39
N ALA A 52 -14.55 -0.77 2.87
CA ALA A 52 -15.26 -2.05 2.84
C ALA A 52 -14.62 -3.09 1.91
N PHE A 53 -13.78 -2.64 0.98
CA PHE A 53 -13.18 -3.48 -0.05
C PHE A 53 -11.65 -3.48 -0.04
N SER A 54 -11.07 -3.02 1.05
CA SER A 54 -9.61 -2.93 1.21
C SER A 54 -9.19 -3.75 2.42
N SER A 55 -8.12 -4.53 2.27
CA SER A 55 -7.65 -5.43 3.31
C SER A 55 -6.13 -5.55 3.34
N ILE A 56 -5.63 -5.92 4.51
CA ILE A 56 -4.23 -6.29 4.74
C ILE A 56 -4.23 -7.64 5.43
N GLU A 57 -3.41 -8.55 4.94
CA GLU A 57 -3.14 -9.82 5.59
C GLU A 57 -1.64 -9.92 5.86
N VAL A 58 -1.26 -10.39 7.04
CA VAL A 58 0.13 -10.59 7.43
C VAL A 58 0.31 -12.02 7.87
N ARG A 59 1.30 -12.70 7.31
CA ARG A 59 1.59 -14.10 7.60
C ARG A 59 3.05 -14.30 8.00
N ASP A 60 3.28 -15.27 8.85
CA ASP A 60 4.62 -15.73 9.19
C ASP A 60 5.18 -16.69 8.12
N GLU A 61 6.39 -17.21 8.34
CA GLU A 61 7.06 -18.12 7.40
C GLU A 61 6.32 -19.45 7.21
N LYS A 62 5.50 -19.83 8.17
CA LYS A 62 4.67 -21.04 8.10
C LYS A 62 3.32 -20.81 7.42
N GLY A 63 3.05 -19.58 7.03
CA GLY A 63 1.78 -19.19 6.44
C GLY A 63 0.66 -18.90 7.42
N ALA A 64 0.96 -18.87 8.72
CA ALA A 64 -0.04 -18.54 9.74
C ALA A 64 -0.29 -17.03 9.76
N SER A 65 -1.57 -16.66 9.92
CA SER A 65 -1.99 -15.28 10.07
C SER A 65 -1.52 -14.71 11.41
N VAL A 66 -0.90 -13.54 11.38
CA VAL A 66 -0.38 -12.85 12.57
C VAL A 66 -1.04 -11.50 12.82
N GLN A 67 -2.03 -11.12 12.03
CA GLN A 67 -2.82 -9.93 12.35
C GLN A 67 -3.77 -10.19 13.51
N ALA A 68 -3.94 -9.18 14.35
CA ALA A 68 -4.78 -9.23 15.55
C ALA A 68 -6.17 -8.63 15.32
N GLY A 69 -6.53 -8.31 14.09
CA GLY A 69 -7.82 -7.71 13.76
C GLY A 69 -7.90 -7.36 12.28
N LYS A 70 -8.98 -6.71 11.91
CA LYS A 70 -9.19 -6.23 10.54
C LYS A 70 -8.40 -4.96 10.26
N ALA A 71 -8.02 -4.76 9.01
CA ALA A 71 -7.45 -3.50 8.57
C ALA A 71 -8.47 -2.36 8.69
N VAL A 72 -7.98 -1.20 9.03
CA VAL A 72 -8.76 0.02 9.15
C VAL A 72 -8.21 1.06 8.20
N VAL A 73 -9.08 1.65 7.39
CA VAL A 73 -8.75 2.80 6.55
C VAL A 73 -9.00 4.07 7.35
N ASP A 74 -8.02 4.95 7.40
CA ASP A 74 -8.10 6.20 8.11
C ASP A 74 -9.21 7.09 7.51
N ARG A 75 -10.10 7.59 8.37
CA ARG A 75 -11.25 8.40 7.95
C ARG A 75 -10.85 9.77 7.39
N GLY A 76 -9.71 10.30 7.77
CA GLY A 76 -9.28 11.64 7.36
C GLY A 76 -9.08 11.76 5.86
N GLY A 77 -8.05 11.11 5.34
CA GLY A 77 -7.72 11.18 3.93
C GLY A 77 -8.07 9.94 3.13
N ARG A 78 -8.40 8.82 3.81
CA ARG A 78 -8.65 7.49 3.21
C ARG A 78 -7.50 6.93 2.38
N THR A 79 -6.30 7.45 2.54
CA THR A 79 -5.11 6.97 1.83
C THR A 79 -4.21 6.11 2.71
N ARG A 80 -4.48 6.07 4.01
CA ARG A 80 -3.73 5.32 5.01
C ARG A 80 -4.56 4.16 5.53
N MET A 81 -3.96 2.97 5.53
CA MET A 81 -4.58 1.77 6.06
C MET A 81 -3.64 1.11 7.05
N SER A 82 -4.17 0.57 8.14
CA SER A 82 -3.39 -0.11 9.16
C SER A 82 -4.06 -1.39 9.62
N VAL A 83 -3.25 -2.32 10.10
CA VAL A 83 -3.73 -3.56 10.71
C VAL A 83 -2.93 -3.84 11.98
N PRO A 84 -3.58 -4.16 13.09
CA PRO A 84 -2.89 -4.54 14.32
C PRO A 84 -2.26 -5.92 14.18
N LEU A 85 -1.14 -6.13 14.86
CA LEU A 85 -0.40 -7.39 14.85
C LEU A 85 -0.42 -8.04 16.23
N LYS A 86 -0.41 -9.36 16.24
CA LYS A 86 -0.09 -10.14 17.40
C LYS A 86 1.38 -9.91 17.78
N ALA A 87 1.81 -10.35 18.96
CA ALA A 87 3.22 -10.36 19.32
C ALA A 87 4.00 -11.20 18.30
N LEU A 88 5.01 -10.60 17.69
CA LEU A 88 5.80 -11.25 16.64
C LEU A 88 7.16 -11.67 17.18
N PRO A 89 7.48 -12.96 17.18
CA PRO A 89 8.85 -13.42 17.41
C PRO A 89 9.76 -13.01 16.24
N PRO A 90 11.08 -13.03 16.43
CA PRO A 90 12.01 -12.82 15.32
C PRO A 90 11.72 -13.76 14.16
N GLY A 91 11.79 -13.22 12.95
CA GLY A 91 11.49 -13.99 11.74
C GLY A 91 11.11 -13.09 10.57
N THR A 92 10.72 -13.71 9.49
CA THR A 92 10.28 -13.04 8.26
C THR A 92 8.76 -13.09 8.15
N TYR A 93 8.16 -11.95 7.80
CA TYR A 93 6.72 -11.80 7.68
C TYR A 93 6.37 -11.27 6.31
N LYS A 94 5.29 -11.79 5.74
CA LYS A 94 4.76 -11.37 4.45
C LYS A 94 3.50 -10.55 4.65
N VAL A 95 3.51 -9.34 4.11
CA VAL A 95 2.34 -8.46 4.07
C VAL A 95 1.71 -8.57 2.70
N MET A 96 0.43 -8.88 2.65
CA MET A 96 -0.36 -8.93 1.42
C MET A 96 -1.48 -7.93 1.53
N TRP A 97 -1.60 -7.06 0.55
CA TRP A 97 -2.66 -6.07 0.55
C TRP A 97 -3.49 -6.15 -0.72
N ARG A 98 -4.76 -5.86 -0.55
CA ARG A 98 -5.74 -5.71 -1.63
C ARG A 98 -6.54 -4.46 -1.35
N VAL A 99 -6.58 -3.55 -2.29
CA VAL A 99 -7.28 -2.28 -2.12
C VAL A 99 -8.15 -2.00 -3.33
N LEU A 100 -9.28 -1.35 -3.05
CA LEU A 100 -10.14 -0.76 -4.05
C LEU A 100 -10.03 0.75 -3.90
N SER A 101 -9.57 1.44 -4.95
CA SER A 101 -9.58 2.90 -4.96
C SER A 101 -10.99 3.43 -5.21
N VAL A 102 -11.26 4.62 -4.68
CA VAL A 102 -12.43 5.39 -5.06
C VAL A 102 -12.38 5.60 -6.57
N GLY A 103 -13.39 5.13 -7.30
CA GLY A 103 -13.38 5.06 -8.76
C GLY A 103 -13.31 3.64 -9.31
N THR A 104 -13.39 2.62 -8.42
CA THR A 104 -13.57 1.19 -8.74
C THR A 104 -12.38 0.47 -9.39
N HIS A 105 -11.15 0.88 -9.08
CA HIS A 105 -9.95 0.17 -9.54
C HIS A 105 -9.33 -0.65 -8.42
N ARG A 106 -9.16 -1.94 -8.66
CA ARG A 106 -8.52 -2.86 -7.72
C ARG A 106 -7.03 -2.95 -8.00
N THR A 107 -6.25 -2.90 -6.93
CA THR A 107 -4.82 -3.22 -6.96
C THR A 107 -4.49 -4.13 -5.80
N GLN A 108 -3.42 -4.90 -5.96
CA GLN A 108 -2.92 -5.79 -4.92
C GLN A 108 -1.40 -5.88 -5.01
N GLY A 109 -0.79 -6.21 -3.92
CA GLY A 109 0.64 -6.42 -3.85
C GLY A 109 1.04 -7.11 -2.57
N ASP A 110 2.32 -7.37 -2.46
CA ASP A 110 2.91 -7.96 -1.28
C ASP A 110 4.35 -7.49 -1.08
N PHE A 111 4.82 -7.62 0.12
CA PHE A 111 6.22 -7.40 0.48
C PHE A 111 6.53 -8.13 1.77
N THR A 112 7.79 -8.23 2.08
CA THR A 112 8.26 -8.83 3.33
C THR A 112 8.97 -7.80 4.20
N PHE A 113 8.94 -8.03 5.50
CA PHE A 113 9.82 -7.40 6.48
C PHE A 113 10.30 -8.45 7.47
N ARG A 114 11.35 -8.14 8.20
CA ARG A 114 11.91 -9.04 9.20
C ARG A 114 11.87 -8.39 10.57
N VAL A 115 11.63 -9.22 11.57
CA VAL A 115 11.82 -8.85 12.97
C VAL A 115 13.13 -9.46 13.43
N GLY A 116 14.05 -8.61 13.86
CA GLY A 116 15.34 -9.04 14.39
C GLY A 116 15.23 -9.57 15.82
N PRO A 117 16.27 -10.28 16.28
CA PRO A 117 16.37 -10.78 17.65
C PRO A 117 16.50 -9.65 18.67
#